data_640ff9f19d8b24ff3d727755ff8291d1
#
_entry.id   640ff9f19d8b24ff3d727755ff8291d1
#
_cell.length_a   1.000
_cell.length_b   1.000
_cell.length_c   1.000
_cell.angle_alpha   90.00
_cell.angle_beta   90.00
_cell.angle_gamma   90.00
#
_symmetry.space_group_name_H-M   'P 1'
#
loop_
_entity.id
_entity.type
_entity.pdbx_description
1 polymer ?
#
loop_
_entity_poly.entity_id
_entity_poly.type
_entity_poly.pdbx_seq_one_letter_code
_entity_poly.pdbx_strand_id
1 'polypeptide(L)'
;MKLLIKMGKNSKKAFSEKIDSEKKNKILKDYHNFIIKNKRLILNANKKDIMNANKKNLSNNLLKRLVLDNDKITDILRSIKKIIKLKDPINIELEKWKRPNGLNIKRVSIPIGVIGVIYESRPNVTSDVASLCF
;
A
#
# COMPACT_ATOMS: atom_id res chain seq x y z
N MET A 1 -15.70 -1.04 16.36
CA MET A 1 -16.03 0.33 15.93
C MET A 1 -15.00 1.39 16.35
N LYS A 2 -14.61 1.52 17.63
CA LYS A 2 -13.60 2.51 18.10
C LYS A 2 -12.27 2.48 17.33
N LEU A 3 -11.73 1.29 16.98
CA LEU A 3 -10.47 1.15 16.24
C LEU A 3 -10.57 1.74 14.83
N LEU A 4 -11.62 1.44 14.08
CA LEU A 4 -11.82 1.95 12.71
C LEU A 4 -11.94 3.48 12.70
N ILE A 5 -12.66 4.05 13.68
CA ILE A 5 -12.76 5.52 13.84
C ILE A 5 -11.37 6.13 14.09
N LYS A 6 -10.56 5.50 14.96
CA LYS A 6 -9.19 5.94 15.25
C LYS A 6 -8.31 5.87 14.00
N MET A 7 -8.40 4.77 13.24
CA MET A 7 -7.66 4.60 11.98
C MET A 7 -8.05 5.68 10.97
N GLY A 8 -9.34 5.92 10.77
CA GLY A 8 -9.82 6.97 9.85
C GLY A 8 -9.36 8.39 10.26
N LYS A 9 -9.39 8.71 11.55
CA LYS A 9 -8.87 9.99 12.06
C LYS A 9 -7.35 10.12 11.83
N ASN A 10 -6.58 9.07 12.10
CA ASN A 10 -5.13 9.07 11.87
C ASN A 10 -4.78 9.21 10.39
N SER A 11 -5.50 8.50 9.50
CA SER A 11 -5.31 8.59 8.06
C SER A 11 -5.64 9.99 7.53
N LYS A 12 -6.71 10.62 8.03
CA LYS A 12 -7.06 12.01 7.68
C LYS A 12 -5.97 12.99 8.14
N LYS A 13 -5.42 12.80 9.35
CA LYS A 13 -4.30 13.60 9.84
C LYS A 13 -3.07 13.41 8.98
N ALA A 14 -2.68 12.17 8.67
CA ALA A 14 -1.54 11.86 7.80
C ALA A 14 -1.71 12.47 6.40
N PHE A 15 -2.92 12.41 5.84
CA PHE A 15 -3.23 13.03 4.54
C PHE A 15 -3.05 14.55 4.54
N SER A 16 -3.34 15.22 5.68
CA SER A 16 -3.14 16.67 5.80
C SER A 16 -1.66 17.10 5.87
N GLU A 17 -0.77 16.16 6.17
CA GLU A 17 0.68 16.39 6.15
C GLU A 17 1.15 16.33 4.69
N LYS A 18 1.70 17.44 4.17
CA LYS A 18 2.29 17.46 2.83
C LYS A 18 3.56 16.61 2.84
N ILE A 19 3.50 15.46 2.18
CA ILE A 19 4.63 14.54 2.03
C ILE A 19 5.10 14.64 0.58
N ASP A 20 6.36 15.03 0.38
CA ASP A 20 7.00 15.08 -0.93
C ASP A 20 7.45 13.70 -1.42
N SER A 21 7.80 13.59 -2.69
CA SER A 21 8.22 12.33 -3.32
C SER A 21 9.49 11.76 -2.70
N GLU A 22 10.39 12.59 -2.20
CA GLU A 22 11.62 12.12 -1.55
C GLU A 22 11.31 11.42 -0.24
N LYS A 23 10.47 12.03 0.60
CA LYS A 23 10.02 11.46 1.87
C LYS A 23 9.21 10.18 1.65
N LYS A 24 8.33 10.15 0.63
CA LYS A 24 7.61 8.92 0.23
C LYS A 24 8.59 7.80 -0.10
N ASN A 25 9.56 8.07 -0.97
CA ASN A 25 10.55 7.08 -1.38
C ASN A 25 11.42 6.60 -0.22
N LYS A 26 11.78 7.49 0.71
CA LYS A 26 12.49 7.12 1.94
C LYS A 26 11.66 6.15 2.78
N ILE A 27 10.40 6.47 3.05
CA ILE A 27 9.51 5.61 3.84
C ILE A 27 9.32 4.24 3.18
N LEU A 28 9.14 4.18 1.86
CA LEU A 28 9.05 2.91 1.13
C LEU A 28 10.34 2.09 1.20
N LYS A 29 11.52 2.74 1.15
CA LYS A 29 12.82 2.08 1.36
C LYS A 29 12.93 1.52 2.78
N ASP A 30 12.54 2.30 3.79
CA ASP A 30 12.55 1.87 5.18
C ASP A 30 11.58 0.70 5.41
N TYR A 31 10.40 0.74 4.79
CA TYR A 31 9.43 -0.36 4.83
C TYR A 31 9.98 -1.62 4.16
N HIS A 32 10.61 -1.51 3.00
CA HIS A 32 11.29 -2.62 2.33
C HIS A 32 12.35 -3.27 3.24
N ASN A 33 13.21 -2.46 3.87
CA ASN A 33 14.26 -2.93 4.77
C ASN A 33 13.66 -3.57 6.04
N PHE A 34 12.56 -3.01 6.56
CA PHE A 34 11.84 -3.56 7.68
C PHE A 34 11.30 -4.98 7.38
N ILE A 35 10.74 -5.20 6.19
CA ILE A 35 10.29 -6.55 5.78
C ILE A 35 11.46 -7.53 5.73
N ILE A 36 12.60 -7.14 5.17
CA ILE A 36 13.80 -7.99 5.12
C ILE A 36 14.23 -8.38 6.54
N LYS A 37 14.39 -7.38 7.41
CA LYS A 37 14.83 -7.58 8.79
C LYS A 37 13.89 -8.50 9.59
N ASN A 38 12.60 -8.39 9.34
CA ASN A 38 11.57 -9.12 10.07
C ASN A 38 11.01 -10.33 9.30
N LYS A 39 11.63 -10.74 8.19
CA LYS A 39 11.17 -11.84 7.33
C LYS A 39 10.81 -13.10 8.13
N ARG A 40 11.69 -13.53 9.05
CA ARG A 40 11.48 -14.72 9.87
C ARG A 40 10.25 -14.60 10.78
N LEU A 41 10.03 -13.42 11.36
CA LEU A 41 8.87 -13.16 12.22
C LEU A 41 7.57 -13.20 11.41
N ILE A 42 7.57 -12.59 10.21
CA ILE A 42 6.42 -12.58 9.30
C ILE A 42 6.05 -14.00 8.88
N LEU A 43 7.03 -14.80 8.45
CA LEU A 43 6.78 -16.19 8.05
C LEU A 43 6.29 -17.05 9.22
N ASN A 44 6.82 -16.87 10.43
CA ASN A 44 6.36 -17.59 11.61
C ASN A 44 4.94 -17.18 12.02
N ALA A 45 4.58 -15.90 11.90
CA ALA A 45 3.20 -15.46 12.11
C ALA A 45 2.25 -16.11 11.11
N ASN A 46 2.61 -16.11 9.82
CA ASN A 46 1.80 -16.76 8.79
C ASN A 46 1.62 -18.27 9.00
N LYS A 47 2.65 -18.97 9.48
CA LYS A 47 2.49 -20.39 9.87
C LYS A 47 1.41 -20.60 10.93
N LYS A 48 1.34 -19.71 11.94
CA LYS A 48 0.28 -19.76 12.96
C LYS A 48 -1.10 -19.50 12.34
N ASP A 49 -1.19 -18.55 11.40
CA ASP A 49 -2.44 -18.25 10.70
C ASP A 49 -2.93 -19.45 9.90
N ILE A 50 -2.04 -20.16 9.20
CA ILE A 50 -2.34 -21.39 8.46
C ILE A 50 -2.82 -22.48 9.39
N MET A 51 -2.16 -22.69 10.54
CA MET A 51 -2.59 -23.66 11.54
C MET A 51 -3.99 -23.34 12.06
N ASN A 52 -4.28 -22.08 12.35
CA ASN A 52 -5.60 -21.65 12.80
C ASN A 52 -6.67 -21.80 11.71
N ALA A 53 -6.32 -21.51 10.46
CA ALA A 53 -7.21 -21.68 9.32
C ALA A 53 -7.58 -23.16 9.09
N ASN A 54 -6.61 -24.06 9.21
CA ASN A 54 -6.85 -25.51 9.15
C ASN A 54 -7.78 -25.98 10.27
N LYS A 55 -7.58 -25.50 11.51
CA LYS A 55 -8.47 -25.83 12.64
C LYS A 55 -9.91 -25.37 12.43
N LYS A 56 -10.09 -24.28 11.65
CA LYS A 56 -11.41 -23.73 11.28
C LYS A 56 -11.99 -24.36 10.01
N ASN A 57 -11.35 -25.38 9.45
CA ASN A 57 -11.76 -26.06 8.23
C ASN A 57 -11.97 -25.09 7.03
N LEU A 58 -11.09 -24.10 6.87
CA LEU A 58 -11.13 -23.24 5.71
C LEU A 58 -10.91 -24.04 4.44
N SER A 59 -11.59 -23.63 3.34
CA SER A 59 -11.45 -24.29 2.05
C SER A 59 -10.00 -24.23 1.53
N ASN A 60 -9.60 -25.23 0.77
CA ASN A 60 -8.25 -25.31 0.19
C ASN A 60 -7.90 -24.07 -0.65
N ASN A 61 -8.88 -23.45 -1.31
CA ASN A 61 -8.65 -22.22 -2.08
C ASN A 61 -8.28 -21.02 -1.18
N LEU A 62 -8.90 -20.89 -0.03
CA LEU A 62 -8.56 -19.86 0.96
C LEU A 62 -7.21 -20.12 1.60
N LEU A 63 -6.93 -21.40 1.94
CA LEU A 63 -5.62 -21.79 2.47
C LEU A 63 -4.48 -21.46 1.50
N LYS A 64 -4.62 -21.80 0.22
CA LYS A 64 -3.62 -21.46 -0.82
C LYS A 64 -3.37 -19.95 -0.93
N ARG A 65 -4.40 -19.14 -0.75
CA ARG A 65 -4.28 -17.68 -0.76
C ARG A 65 -3.61 -17.12 0.49
N LEU A 66 -3.80 -17.79 1.64
CA LEU A 66 -3.25 -17.37 2.93
C LEU A 66 -1.76 -17.66 3.05
N VAL A 67 -1.25 -18.70 2.39
CA VAL A 67 0.16 -19.10 2.47
C VAL A 67 1.07 -17.98 2.01
N LEU A 68 2.02 -17.61 2.87
CA LEU A 68 3.13 -16.73 2.58
C LEU A 68 4.44 -17.52 2.72
N ASP A 69 5.22 -17.59 1.65
CA ASP A 69 6.50 -18.27 1.57
C ASP A 69 7.64 -17.29 1.23
N ASN A 70 8.84 -17.82 1.07
CA ASN A 70 10.01 -17.02 0.74
C ASN A 70 9.91 -16.31 -0.61
N ASP A 71 9.30 -16.97 -1.59
CA ASP A 71 9.16 -16.44 -2.96
C ASP A 71 8.15 -15.29 -2.96
N LYS A 72 7.03 -15.44 -2.27
CA LYS A 72 6.04 -14.37 -2.10
C LYS A 72 6.61 -13.16 -1.35
N ILE A 73 7.43 -13.36 -0.32
CA ILE A 73 8.16 -12.25 0.32
C ILE A 73 9.09 -11.56 -0.67
N THR A 74 9.79 -12.33 -1.50
CA THR A 74 10.67 -11.77 -2.54
C THR A 74 9.88 -10.97 -3.56
N ASP A 75 8.70 -11.43 -3.96
CA ASP A 75 7.81 -10.72 -4.86
C ASP A 75 7.27 -9.41 -4.24
N ILE A 76 6.90 -9.43 -2.96
CA ILE A 76 6.53 -8.21 -2.22
C ILE A 76 7.67 -7.18 -2.26
N LEU A 77 8.90 -7.61 -1.93
CA LEU A 77 10.08 -6.73 -1.94
C LEU A 77 10.36 -6.17 -3.34
N ARG A 78 10.17 -6.99 -4.38
CA ARG A 78 10.31 -6.57 -5.78
C ARG A 78 9.24 -5.55 -6.16
N SER A 79 8.00 -5.74 -5.71
CA SER A 79 6.89 -4.82 -5.96
C SER A 79 7.15 -3.45 -5.31
N ILE A 80 7.57 -3.41 -4.05
CA ILE A 80 7.93 -2.16 -3.36
C ILE A 80 9.04 -1.42 -4.13
N LYS A 81 10.10 -2.14 -4.58
CA LYS A 81 11.17 -1.54 -5.39
C LYS A 81 10.67 -0.98 -6.72
N LYS A 82 9.68 -1.62 -7.35
CA LYS A 82 9.05 -1.09 -8.57
C LYS A 82 8.28 0.20 -8.26
N ILE A 83 7.51 0.23 -7.18
CA ILE A 83 6.73 1.41 -6.77
C ILE A 83 7.66 2.61 -6.50
N ILE A 84 8.79 2.41 -5.80
CA ILE A 84 9.79 3.48 -5.55
C ILE A 84 10.31 4.11 -6.86
N LYS A 85 10.35 3.35 -7.95
CA LYS A 85 10.80 3.83 -9.25
C LYS A 85 9.72 4.54 -10.05
N LEU A 86 8.47 4.45 -9.66
CA LEU A 86 7.37 5.14 -10.33
C LEU A 86 7.49 6.65 -10.10
N LYS A 87 7.11 7.40 -11.12
CA LYS A 87 6.96 8.85 -11.00
C LYS A 87 5.76 9.15 -10.10
N ASP A 88 5.95 10.07 -9.15
CA ASP A 88 4.84 10.51 -8.29
C ASP A 88 3.71 11.09 -9.17
N PRO A 89 2.49 10.55 -9.09
CA PRO A 89 1.39 11.00 -9.94
C PRO A 89 0.75 12.31 -9.47
N ILE A 90 1.17 12.87 -8.34
CA ILE A 90 0.53 14.05 -7.74
C ILE A 90 1.12 15.35 -8.32
N ASN A 91 0.27 16.34 -8.53
CA ASN A 91 0.62 17.67 -9.05
C ASN A 91 1.27 17.65 -10.46
N ILE A 92 0.98 16.62 -11.26
CA ILE A 92 1.41 16.57 -12.65
C ILE A 92 0.45 17.38 -13.50
N GLU A 93 1.00 18.30 -14.32
CA GLU A 93 0.24 18.98 -15.37
C GLU A 93 -0.02 17.97 -16.49
N LEU A 94 -1.28 17.51 -16.61
CA LEU A 94 -1.70 16.54 -17.62
C LEU A 94 -1.97 17.19 -18.96
N GLU A 95 -2.57 18.37 -18.93
CA GLU A 95 -2.90 19.17 -20.10
C GLU A 95 -2.89 20.66 -19.76
N LYS A 96 -2.62 21.49 -20.79
CA LYS A 96 -2.70 22.94 -20.71
C LYS A 96 -3.22 23.49 -22.02
N TRP A 97 -4.18 24.41 -21.95
CA TRP A 97 -4.70 25.09 -23.13
C TRP A 97 -5.11 26.53 -22.84
N LYS A 98 -5.14 27.35 -23.87
CA LYS A 98 -5.57 28.73 -23.80
C LYS A 98 -6.91 28.91 -24.52
N ARG A 99 -7.83 29.62 -23.92
CA ARG A 99 -9.11 29.96 -24.54
C ARG A 99 -9.02 31.25 -25.32
N PRO A 100 -9.92 31.53 -26.31
CA PRO A 100 -9.92 32.78 -27.09
C PRO A 100 -10.03 34.04 -26.22
N ASN A 101 -10.69 33.97 -25.08
CA ASN A 101 -10.81 35.05 -24.09
C ASN A 101 -9.54 35.29 -23.25
N GLY A 102 -8.43 34.61 -23.55
CA GLY A 102 -7.15 34.74 -22.84
C GLY A 102 -6.98 33.87 -21.62
N LEU A 103 -8.03 33.11 -21.17
CA LEU A 103 -7.96 32.23 -20.00
C LEU A 103 -7.02 31.05 -20.25
N ASN A 104 -6.05 30.86 -19.35
CA ASN A 104 -5.17 29.69 -19.33
C ASN A 104 -5.76 28.64 -18.42
N ILE A 105 -6.07 27.48 -18.97
CA ILE A 105 -6.62 26.34 -18.22
C ILE A 105 -5.57 25.24 -18.12
N LYS A 106 -5.46 24.61 -16.95
CA LYS A 106 -4.59 23.47 -16.69
C LYS A 106 -5.39 22.35 -16.06
N ARG A 107 -5.17 21.12 -16.54
CA ARG A 107 -5.63 19.90 -15.88
C ARG A 107 -4.47 19.33 -15.07
N VAL A 108 -4.62 19.28 -13.75
CA VAL A 108 -3.58 18.85 -12.82
C VAL A 108 -4.08 17.66 -12.02
N SER A 109 -3.24 16.66 -11.81
CA SER A 109 -3.55 15.53 -10.93
C SER A 109 -3.52 15.98 -9.46
N ILE A 110 -4.47 15.47 -8.68
CA ILE A 110 -4.57 15.77 -7.24
C ILE A 110 -4.63 14.46 -6.44
N PRO A 111 -4.28 14.48 -5.14
CA PRO A 111 -4.45 13.30 -4.29
C PRO A 111 -5.90 12.86 -4.21
N ILE A 112 -6.15 11.55 -4.24
CA ILE A 112 -7.51 10.98 -4.11
C ILE A 112 -8.07 11.26 -2.70
N GLY A 113 -7.22 11.25 -1.69
CA GLY A 113 -7.62 11.41 -0.29
C GLY A 113 -7.41 10.11 0.50
N VAL A 114 -8.22 9.91 1.54
CA VAL A 114 -8.15 8.71 2.37
C VAL A 114 -8.98 7.61 1.74
N ILE A 115 -8.35 6.47 1.48
CA ILE A 115 -8.97 5.30 0.86
C ILE A 115 -9.15 4.22 1.93
N GLY A 116 -10.34 3.64 2.01
CA GLY A 116 -10.62 2.44 2.79
C GLY A 116 -10.56 1.21 1.89
N VAL A 117 -9.77 0.21 2.28
CA VAL A 117 -9.63 -1.05 1.54
C VAL A 117 -10.06 -2.22 2.40
N ILE A 118 -10.97 -3.03 1.89
CA ILE A 118 -11.42 -4.28 2.52
C ILE A 118 -10.94 -5.43 1.65
N TYR A 119 -10.21 -6.37 2.23
CA TYR A 119 -9.67 -7.53 1.51
C TYR A 119 -9.66 -8.77 2.39
N GLU A 120 -9.56 -9.94 1.75
CA GLU A 120 -9.66 -11.25 2.39
C GLU A 120 -8.35 -12.03 2.24
N SER A 121 -7.90 -12.62 3.36
CA SER A 121 -6.92 -13.74 3.45
C SER A 121 -5.72 -13.72 2.50
N ARG A 122 -5.20 -12.54 2.12
CA ARG A 122 -4.04 -12.41 1.24
C ARG A 122 -2.96 -11.55 1.90
N PRO A 123 -1.92 -12.15 2.49
CA PRO A 123 -0.88 -11.40 3.21
C PRO A 123 -0.16 -10.35 2.37
N ASN A 124 0.07 -10.65 1.06
CA ASN A 124 0.71 -9.71 0.14
C ASN A 124 -0.14 -8.44 -0.10
N VAL A 125 -1.47 -8.53 -0.08
CA VAL A 125 -2.36 -7.39 -0.31
C VAL A 125 -2.14 -6.28 0.72
N THR A 126 -1.83 -6.65 1.98
CA THR A 126 -1.48 -5.67 3.02
C THR A 126 -0.31 -4.79 2.58
N SER A 127 0.74 -5.39 2.03
CA SER A 127 1.91 -4.67 1.55
C SER A 127 1.63 -3.87 0.28
N ASP A 128 0.89 -4.46 -0.66
CA ASP A 128 0.54 -3.82 -1.93
C ASP A 128 -0.30 -2.55 -1.67
N VAL A 129 -1.35 -2.66 -0.85
CA VAL A 129 -2.20 -1.52 -0.48
C VAL A 129 -1.41 -0.45 0.26
N ALA A 130 -0.61 -0.84 1.28
CA ALA A 130 0.19 0.11 2.04
C ALA A 130 1.17 0.89 1.14
N SER A 131 1.77 0.22 0.15
CA SER A 131 2.77 0.83 -0.72
C SER A 131 2.16 1.69 -1.84
N LEU A 132 1.00 1.28 -2.39
CA LEU A 132 0.34 1.97 -3.51
C LEU A 132 -0.48 3.17 -3.06
N CYS A 133 -1.05 3.13 -1.85
CA CYS A 133 -1.87 4.22 -1.32
C CYS A 133 -1.04 5.31 -0.61
N PHE A 134 0.26 5.11 -0.48
CA PHE A 134 1.19 6.04 0.13
C PHE A 134 1.82 6.98 -0.90
#